data_619a1dcd6df7a823f5f1a010b105d360
#
_entry.id   619a1dcd6df7a823f5f1a010b105d360
#
_cell.length_a   1.000
_cell.length_b   1.000
_cell.length_c   1.000
_cell.angle_alpha   90.00
_cell.angle_beta   90.00
_cell.angle_gamma   90.00
#
_symmetry.space_group_name_H-M   'P 1'
#
loop_
_entity.id
_entity.type
_entity.pdbx_description
1 polymer ?
#
loop_
_entity_poly.entity_id
_entity_poly.type
_entity_poly.pdbx_seq_one_letter_code
_entity_poly.pdbx_strand_id
1 'polypeptide(L)'
;MDSGQDRLLQFDRDLLSGKNICSSEGIFVNFPPSLKKPFQMKGLGLVICHQGNFQFSLNQKKHFAGAGESLFIPEDGEFQVLQESEDMEVRILIYQIEPIRDIMGNLVVSMYMYSRLTPEEPSCVWSTGEEEEIVKYMSLLDNVLQSEENSFKLYEQKLLLLALTYRICSIYNRKL
;
A
#
# COMPACT_ATOMS: atom_id res chain seq x y z
N MET A 1 11.29 20.57 15.63
CA MET A 1 11.10 19.12 15.70
C MET A 1 10.23 18.69 14.53
N ASP A 2 10.77 17.91 13.68
CA ASP A 2 10.07 17.51 12.47
C ASP A 2 9.25 16.24 12.73
N SER A 3 7.98 16.42 13.08
CA SER A 3 7.04 15.32 13.32
C SER A 3 6.85 14.39 12.10
N GLY A 4 7.14 14.90 10.89
CA GLY A 4 7.09 14.13 9.65
C GLY A 4 8.23 13.13 9.55
N GLN A 5 9.42 13.52 9.95
CA GLN A 5 10.59 12.64 9.95
C GLN A 5 10.48 11.53 10.99
N ASP A 6 9.92 11.83 12.14
CA ASP A 6 9.66 10.83 13.18
C ASP A 6 8.65 9.79 12.72
N ARG A 7 7.58 10.21 12.02
CA ARG A 7 6.59 9.30 11.42
C ARG A 7 7.21 8.40 10.35
N LEU A 8 8.06 8.97 9.49
CA LEU A 8 8.77 8.21 8.47
C LEU A 8 9.65 7.12 9.08
N LEU A 9 10.43 7.47 10.11
CA LEU A 9 11.30 6.54 10.80
C LEU A 9 10.51 5.46 11.55
N GLN A 10 9.37 5.81 12.12
CA GLN A 10 8.50 4.82 12.77
C GLN A 10 7.91 3.85 11.75
N PHE A 11 7.42 4.37 10.62
CA PHE A 11 6.93 3.55 9.52
C PHE A 11 8.01 2.59 9.01
N ASP A 12 9.22 3.10 8.82
CA ASP A 12 10.37 2.31 8.38
C ASP A 12 10.72 1.19 9.37
N ARG A 13 10.70 1.47 10.66
CA ARG A 13 10.89 0.46 11.71
C ARG A 13 9.80 -0.60 11.71
N ASP A 14 8.56 -0.20 11.50
CA ASP A 14 7.41 -1.10 11.42
C ASP A 14 7.54 -2.05 10.22
N LEU A 15 8.00 -1.54 9.09
CA LEU A 15 8.30 -2.36 7.90
C LEU A 15 9.35 -3.44 8.19
N LEU A 16 10.43 -3.05 8.87
CA LEU A 16 11.56 -3.93 9.14
C LEU A 16 11.26 -4.95 10.24
N SER A 17 10.41 -4.61 11.20
CA SER A 17 10.18 -5.44 12.40
C SER A 17 9.47 -6.76 12.10
N GLY A 18 8.69 -6.82 11.01
CA GLY A 18 7.87 -7.99 10.68
C GLY A 18 6.87 -8.37 11.77
N LYS A 19 6.63 -7.49 12.74
CA LYS A 19 5.60 -7.71 13.77
C LYS A 19 4.24 -7.80 13.12
N ASN A 20 3.31 -8.51 13.74
CA ASN A 20 1.92 -8.68 13.33
C ASN A 20 1.14 -7.36 13.36
N ILE A 21 1.64 -6.36 12.64
CA ILE A 21 0.95 -5.11 12.40
C ILE A 21 -0.02 -5.37 11.27
N CYS A 22 -1.31 -5.24 11.58
CA CYS A 22 -2.37 -5.49 10.60
C CYS A 22 -2.24 -4.55 9.41
N SER A 23 -1.89 -3.29 9.68
CA SER A 23 -1.59 -2.31 8.64
C SER A 23 -0.66 -1.21 9.16
N SER A 24 0.10 -0.62 8.25
CA SER A 24 0.88 0.60 8.47
C SER A 24 0.59 1.59 7.35
N GLU A 25 0.32 2.85 7.70
CA GLU A 25 -0.09 3.90 6.76
C GLU A 25 0.56 5.22 7.10
N GLY A 26 0.89 6.01 6.07
CA GLY A 26 1.37 7.36 6.25
C GLY A 26 1.45 8.15 4.95
N ILE A 27 1.52 9.48 5.10
CA ILE A 27 1.80 10.44 4.03
C ILE A 27 3.20 10.98 4.25
N PHE A 28 4.04 10.90 3.23
CA PHE A 28 5.45 11.22 3.32
C PHE A 28 5.91 12.10 2.15
N VAL A 29 6.89 12.94 2.43
CA VAL A 29 7.60 13.76 1.41
C VAL A 29 8.81 13.02 0.81
N ASN A 30 9.14 11.85 1.34
CA ASN A 30 10.18 10.95 0.85
C ASN A 30 9.76 9.51 1.12
N PHE A 31 10.24 8.59 0.32
CA PHE A 31 10.07 7.18 0.62
C PHE A 31 10.88 6.75 1.85
N PRO A 32 10.36 5.79 2.65
CA PRO A 32 11.13 5.20 3.73
C PRO A 32 12.46 4.64 3.26
N PRO A 33 13.55 4.77 4.03
CA PRO A 33 14.87 4.27 3.64
C PRO A 33 14.90 2.79 3.27
N SER A 34 14.09 1.95 3.93
CA SER A 34 13.98 0.52 3.62
C SER A 34 13.49 0.25 2.20
N LEU A 35 12.62 1.12 1.66
CA LEU A 35 12.09 0.98 0.32
C LEU A 35 13.01 1.53 -0.77
N LYS A 36 14.10 2.20 -0.40
CA LYS A 36 15.16 2.65 -1.32
C LYS A 36 16.21 1.58 -1.60
N LYS A 37 16.08 0.43 -0.97
CA LYS A 37 16.86 -0.78 -1.21
C LYS A 37 15.91 -1.89 -1.67
N PRO A 38 16.41 -2.95 -2.31
CA PRO A 38 15.57 -4.10 -2.62
C PRO A 38 14.87 -4.61 -1.35
N PHE A 39 13.57 -4.55 -1.33
CA PHE A 39 12.74 -4.90 -0.18
C PHE A 39 11.71 -5.95 -0.59
N GLN A 40 11.75 -7.09 0.09
CA GLN A 40 10.74 -8.12 -0.06
C GLN A 40 9.49 -7.74 0.72
N MET A 41 8.39 -7.50 0.01
CA MET A 41 7.13 -7.10 0.63
C MET A 41 6.57 -8.21 1.52
N LYS A 42 6.28 -7.88 2.77
CA LYS A 42 5.68 -8.80 3.76
C LYS A 42 4.17 -8.68 3.86
N GLY A 43 3.56 -7.97 2.92
CA GLY A 43 2.13 -7.74 2.83
C GLY A 43 1.82 -7.07 1.51
N LEU A 44 0.57 -6.65 1.33
CA LEU A 44 0.16 -5.88 0.17
C LEU A 44 0.55 -4.42 0.37
N GLY A 45 1.14 -3.81 -0.66
CA GLY A 45 1.48 -2.39 -0.68
C GLY A 45 0.58 -1.60 -1.61
N LEU A 46 0.12 -0.46 -1.17
CA LEU A 46 -0.61 0.52 -1.97
C LEU A 46 0.13 1.85 -1.85
N VAL A 47 0.53 2.41 -2.97
CA VAL A 47 1.24 3.69 -3.03
C VAL A 47 0.45 4.64 -3.91
N ILE A 48 0.16 5.83 -3.41
CA ILE A 48 -0.55 6.90 -4.12
C ILE A 48 0.39 8.09 -4.22
N CYS A 49 0.74 8.48 -5.45
CA CYS A 49 1.55 9.67 -5.70
C CYS A 49 0.66 10.90 -5.80
N HIS A 50 0.70 11.76 -4.78
CA HIS A 50 -0.05 13.01 -4.76
C HIS A 50 0.69 14.12 -5.51
N GLN A 51 2.01 14.18 -5.37
CA GLN A 51 2.86 15.18 -6.01
C GLN A 51 4.23 14.59 -6.36
N GLY A 52 4.86 15.14 -7.40
CA GLY A 52 6.16 14.68 -7.86
C GLY A 52 6.09 13.43 -8.71
N ASN A 53 7.18 12.72 -8.77
CA ASN A 53 7.31 11.48 -9.54
C ASN A 53 8.44 10.62 -8.97
N PHE A 54 8.40 9.34 -9.28
CA PHE A 54 9.43 8.41 -8.88
C PHE A 54 9.60 7.26 -9.87
N GLN A 55 10.80 6.74 -9.92
CA GLN A 55 11.14 5.51 -10.63
C GLN A 55 11.35 4.38 -9.61
N PHE A 56 10.79 3.22 -9.89
CA PHE A 56 10.91 2.06 -9.03
C PHE A 56 11.18 0.78 -9.82
N SER A 57 11.68 -0.21 -9.13
CA SER A 57 11.79 -1.58 -9.62
C SER A 57 10.77 -2.45 -8.89
N LEU A 58 10.05 -3.26 -9.63
CA LEU A 58 9.19 -4.31 -9.10
C LEU A 58 9.59 -5.63 -9.77
N ASN A 59 10.04 -6.59 -8.97
CA ASN A 59 10.58 -7.85 -9.45
C ASN A 59 11.63 -7.66 -10.57
N GLN A 60 12.57 -6.73 -10.33
CA GLN A 60 13.67 -6.37 -11.23
C GLN A 60 13.25 -5.67 -12.53
N LYS A 61 11.98 -5.37 -12.73
CA LYS A 61 11.49 -4.55 -13.83
C LYS A 61 11.33 -3.10 -13.40
N LYS A 62 11.82 -2.18 -14.21
CA LYS A 62 11.74 -0.74 -13.95
C LYS A 62 10.41 -0.19 -14.40
N HIS A 63 9.83 0.65 -13.55
CA HIS A 63 8.58 1.35 -13.79
C HIS A 63 8.71 2.81 -13.37
N PHE A 64 7.73 3.60 -13.74
CA PHE A 64 7.66 5.01 -13.44
C PHE A 64 6.23 5.36 -12.99
N ALA A 65 6.12 6.19 -11.95
CA ALA A 65 4.85 6.74 -11.50
C ALA A 65 4.98 8.22 -11.17
N GLY A 66 3.97 8.99 -11.48
CA GLY A 66 3.90 10.43 -11.25
C GLY A 66 2.66 10.85 -10.50
N ALA A 67 2.54 12.18 -10.28
CA ALA A 67 1.38 12.76 -9.63
C ALA A 67 0.08 12.31 -10.30
N GLY A 68 -0.86 11.86 -9.49
CA GLY A 68 -2.11 11.35 -10.00
C GLY A 68 -2.10 9.86 -10.34
N GLU A 69 -1.02 9.15 -10.06
CA GLU A 69 -0.92 7.71 -10.29
C GLU A 69 -0.81 6.94 -8.97
N SER A 70 -1.35 5.75 -8.98
CA SER A 70 -1.29 4.80 -7.87
C SER A 70 -0.69 3.50 -8.33
N LEU A 71 -0.01 2.80 -7.43
CA LEU A 71 0.51 1.48 -7.71
C LEU A 71 0.17 0.52 -6.58
N PHE A 72 -0.01 -0.73 -6.97
CA PHE A 72 -0.24 -1.83 -6.06
C PHE A 72 0.97 -2.79 -6.11
N ILE A 73 1.49 -3.13 -4.94
CA ILE A 73 2.64 -4.01 -4.80
C ILE A 73 2.15 -5.32 -4.17
N PRO A 74 2.29 -6.45 -4.87
CA PRO A 74 1.85 -7.73 -4.34
C PRO A 74 2.70 -8.18 -3.15
N GLU A 75 2.12 -8.99 -2.28
CA GLU A 75 2.86 -9.73 -1.26
C GLU A 75 3.96 -10.56 -1.93
N ASP A 76 5.12 -10.64 -1.29
CA ASP A 76 6.33 -11.27 -1.83
C ASP A 76 6.95 -10.59 -3.07
N GLY A 77 6.40 -9.47 -3.53
CA GLY A 77 7.05 -8.66 -4.57
C GLY A 77 8.34 -8.01 -4.05
N GLU A 78 9.41 -8.08 -4.82
CA GLU A 78 10.63 -7.30 -4.54
C GLU A 78 10.45 -5.88 -5.08
N PHE A 79 10.39 -4.91 -4.17
CA PHE A 79 10.16 -3.50 -4.50
C PHE A 79 11.36 -2.65 -4.11
N GLN A 80 11.70 -1.68 -4.96
CA GLN A 80 12.74 -0.71 -4.67
C GLN A 80 12.45 0.61 -5.36
N VAL A 81 12.49 1.70 -4.61
CA VAL A 81 12.51 3.06 -5.19
C VAL A 81 13.93 3.37 -5.66
N LEU A 82 14.07 3.65 -6.95
CA LEU A 82 15.36 3.92 -7.59
C LEU A 82 15.67 5.41 -7.60
N GLN A 83 14.65 6.25 -7.81
CA GLN A 83 14.78 7.69 -7.88
C GLN A 83 13.46 8.34 -7.50
N GLU A 84 13.50 9.46 -6.81
CA GLU A 84 12.35 10.27 -6.44
C GLU A 84 12.63 11.75 -6.68
N SER A 85 11.60 12.53 -7.03
CA SER A 85 11.70 13.98 -7.18
C SER A 85 11.74 14.69 -5.83
N GLU A 86 12.29 15.90 -5.79
CA GLU A 86 12.41 16.70 -4.56
C GLU A 86 11.05 17.16 -4.01
N ASP A 87 10.05 17.31 -4.89
CA ASP A 87 8.70 17.75 -4.56
C ASP A 87 7.74 16.58 -4.25
N MET A 88 8.28 15.42 -3.92
CA MET A 88 7.51 14.22 -3.69
C MET A 88 6.51 14.36 -2.53
N GLU A 89 5.28 13.96 -2.77
CA GLU A 89 4.31 13.63 -1.74
C GLU A 89 3.63 12.32 -2.08
N VAL A 90 3.77 11.36 -1.21
CA VAL A 90 3.30 9.99 -1.41
C VAL A 90 2.56 9.49 -0.18
N ARG A 91 1.43 8.82 -0.41
CA ARG A 91 0.71 8.07 0.63
C ARG A 91 1.02 6.59 0.46
N ILE A 92 1.40 5.94 1.52
CA ILE A 92 1.77 4.52 1.52
C ILE A 92 0.92 3.78 2.54
N LEU A 93 0.32 2.68 2.12
CA LEU A 93 -0.36 1.71 2.99
C LEU A 93 0.25 0.34 2.72
N ILE A 94 0.68 -0.33 3.79
CA ILE A 94 1.11 -1.72 3.74
C ILE A 94 0.30 -2.50 4.76
N TYR A 95 -0.30 -3.60 4.34
CA TYR A 95 -1.12 -4.43 5.21
C TYR A 95 -0.96 -5.91 4.92
N GLN A 96 -1.13 -6.72 5.95
CA GLN A 96 -1.03 -8.17 5.84
C GLN A 96 -2.38 -8.79 5.50
N ILE A 97 -2.36 -9.80 4.64
CA ILE A 97 -3.57 -10.55 4.25
C ILE A 97 -3.97 -11.53 5.36
N GLU A 98 -3.01 -12.14 6.07
CA GLU A 98 -3.29 -13.17 7.07
C GLU A 98 -4.38 -12.78 8.09
N PRO A 99 -4.36 -11.57 8.69
CA PRO A 99 -5.38 -11.19 9.65
C PRO A 99 -6.80 -11.08 9.07
N ILE A 100 -6.93 -10.89 7.76
CA ILE A 100 -8.23 -10.78 7.07
C ILE A 100 -8.61 -12.06 6.33
N ARG A 101 -7.70 -13.00 6.18
CA ARG A 101 -7.92 -14.25 5.45
C ARG A 101 -9.06 -15.07 6.03
N ASP A 102 -9.18 -15.14 7.33
CA ASP A 102 -10.26 -15.85 8.02
C ASP A 102 -11.64 -15.26 7.74
N ILE A 103 -11.69 -13.95 7.46
CA ILE A 103 -12.91 -13.22 7.16
C ILE A 103 -13.23 -13.30 5.66
N MET A 104 -12.22 -13.45 4.83
CA MET A 104 -12.37 -13.47 3.37
C MET A 104 -13.22 -14.63 2.87
N GLY A 105 -13.38 -15.71 3.62
CA GLY A 105 -14.30 -16.82 3.36
C GLY A 105 -14.14 -17.50 1.99
N ASN A 106 -13.37 -16.88 1.07
CA ASN A 106 -13.16 -17.29 -0.30
C ASN A 106 -11.75 -16.96 -0.77
N LEU A 107 -10.98 -18.00 -1.05
CA LEU A 107 -9.70 -17.96 -1.74
C LEU A 107 -9.73 -17.25 -3.10
N VAL A 108 -10.93 -16.97 -3.63
CA VAL A 108 -11.12 -16.40 -4.96
C VAL A 108 -10.47 -15.02 -5.11
N VAL A 109 -10.54 -14.17 -4.08
CA VAL A 109 -9.95 -12.82 -4.14
C VAL A 109 -8.42 -12.88 -4.19
N SER A 110 -7.82 -13.70 -3.33
CA SER A 110 -6.36 -13.87 -3.34
C SER A 110 -5.88 -14.51 -4.64
N MET A 111 -6.57 -15.50 -5.15
CA MET A 111 -6.24 -16.11 -6.45
C MET A 111 -6.37 -15.11 -7.61
N TYR A 112 -7.38 -14.27 -7.61
CA TYR A 112 -7.55 -13.23 -8.62
C TYR A 112 -6.43 -12.18 -8.58
N MET A 113 -6.06 -11.75 -7.39
CA MET A 113 -4.94 -10.81 -7.21
C MET A 113 -3.61 -11.43 -7.63
N TYR A 114 -3.33 -12.65 -7.19
CA TYR A 114 -2.08 -13.34 -7.52
C TYR A 114 -1.95 -13.69 -9.00
N SER A 115 -3.02 -14.14 -9.64
CA SER A 115 -2.96 -14.52 -11.05
C SER A 115 -2.76 -13.32 -11.99
N ARG A 116 -3.09 -12.10 -11.54
CA ARG A 116 -3.04 -10.90 -12.37
C ARG A 116 -1.89 -9.95 -12.02
N LEU A 117 -1.32 -10.09 -10.85
CA LEU A 117 -0.11 -9.38 -10.43
C LEU A 117 1.16 -10.18 -10.74
N THR A 118 1.13 -10.95 -11.82
CA THR A 118 2.33 -11.67 -12.25
C THR A 118 3.42 -10.68 -12.64
N PRO A 119 4.71 -11.04 -12.42
CA PRO A 119 5.85 -10.17 -12.73
C PRO A 119 5.92 -9.70 -14.18
N GLU A 120 5.12 -10.28 -15.05
CA GLU A 120 5.12 -10.02 -16.49
C GLU A 120 4.14 -8.93 -16.90
N GLU A 121 3.21 -8.52 -16.04
CA GLU A 121 2.21 -7.51 -16.38
C GLU A 121 2.64 -6.10 -15.96
N PRO A 122 2.69 -5.12 -16.89
CA PRO A 122 3.05 -3.73 -16.58
C PRO A 122 1.94 -2.95 -15.88
N SER A 123 0.90 -3.61 -15.43
CA SER A 123 -0.36 -3.00 -14.99
C SER A 123 -0.45 -2.75 -13.47
N CYS A 124 0.68 -2.71 -12.77
CA CYS A 124 0.67 -2.35 -11.35
C CYS A 124 0.43 -0.85 -11.10
N VAL A 125 0.56 -0.02 -12.13
CA VAL A 125 0.33 1.44 -12.06
C VAL A 125 -0.98 1.79 -12.75
N TRP A 126 -1.81 2.60 -12.11
CA TRP A 126 -3.04 3.13 -12.69
C TRP A 126 -3.23 4.63 -12.39
N SER A 127 -3.99 5.31 -13.22
CA SER A 127 -4.28 6.73 -13.04
C SER A 127 -5.43 6.98 -12.06
N THR A 128 -5.44 8.16 -11.49
CA THR A 128 -6.17 8.58 -10.29
C THR A 128 -7.68 8.76 -10.39
N GLY A 129 -8.31 8.54 -11.53
CA GLY A 129 -9.79 8.68 -11.60
C GLY A 129 -10.56 7.83 -10.59
N GLU A 130 -9.88 6.88 -9.95
CA GLU A 130 -10.45 5.95 -8.97
C GLU A 130 -9.80 6.11 -7.58
N GLU A 131 -8.86 7.02 -7.46
CA GLU A 131 -8.09 7.27 -6.24
C GLU A 131 -8.97 7.80 -5.10
N GLU A 132 -9.97 8.63 -5.40
CA GLU A 132 -10.83 9.21 -4.36
C GLU A 132 -11.53 8.15 -3.52
N GLU A 133 -11.96 7.04 -4.14
CA GLU A 133 -12.56 5.93 -3.41
C GLU A 133 -11.56 5.24 -2.49
N ILE A 134 -10.35 5.00 -3.00
CA ILE A 134 -9.26 4.37 -2.23
C ILE A 134 -8.85 5.26 -1.05
N VAL A 135 -8.70 6.56 -1.28
CA VAL A 135 -8.35 7.53 -0.23
C VAL A 135 -9.42 7.58 0.87
N LYS A 136 -10.69 7.42 0.54
CA LYS A 136 -11.77 7.32 1.55
C LYS A 136 -11.59 6.13 2.48
N TYR A 137 -11.25 4.96 1.94
CA TYR A 137 -10.94 3.78 2.77
C TYR A 137 -9.71 4.00 3.66
N MET A 138 -8.66 4.61 3.12
CA MET A 138 -7.45 4.93 3.89
C MET A 138 -7.72 5.93 5.01
N SER A 139 -8.56 6.93 4.76
CA SER A 139 -8.95 7.90 5.78
C SER A 139 -9.79 7.27 6.89
N LEU A 140 -10.70 6.35 6.54
CA LEU A 140 -11.45 5.58 7.54
C LEU A 140 -10.54 4.70 8.38
N LEU A 141 -9.56 4.04 7.76
CA LEU A 141 -8.56 3.24 8.47
C LEU A 141 -7.76 4.10 9.47
N ASP A 142 -7.31 5.26 9.06
CA ASP A 142 -6.58 6.19 9.91
C ASP A 142 -7.43 6.63 11.11
N ASN A 143 -8.69 6.98 10.89
CA ASN A 143 -9.62 7.33 11.95
C ASN A 143 -9.81 6.19 12.97
N VAL A 144 -9.96 4.97 12.50
CA VAL A 144 -10.08 3.78 13.37
C VAL A 144 -8.81 3.56 14.18
N LEU A 145 -7.64 3.69 13.55
CA LEU A 145 -6.34 3.49 14.21
C LEU A 145 -6.08 4.53 15.30
N GLN A 146 -6.56 5.77 15.10
CA GLN A 146 -6.39 6.86 16.07
C GLN A 146 -7.43 6.85 17.19
N SER A 147 -8.51 6.06 17.09
CA SER A 147 -9.55 5.98 18.12
C SER A 147 -9.06 5.16 19.31
N GLU A 148 -8.80 5.82 20.44
CA GLU A 148 -8.35 5.15 21.68
C GLU A 148 -9.46 4.42 22.42
N GLU A 149 -10.71 4.87 22.28
CA GLU A 149 -11.88 4.35 23.03
C GLU A 149 -12.64 3.24 22.30
N ASN A 150 -12.22 2.86 21.11
CA ASN A 150 -12.92 1.88 20.30
C ASN A 150 -12.55 0.43 20.70
N SER A 151 -13.43 -0.24 21.43
CA SER A 151 -13.25 -1.64 21.83
C SER A 151 -13.23 -2.63 20.67
N PHE A 152 -13.76 -2.23 19.51
CA PHE A 152 -13.85 -3.06 18.30
C PHE A 152 -12.84 -2.66 17.22
N LYS A 153 -11.89 -1.83 17.56
CA LYS A 153 -10.88 -1.25 16.65
C LYS A 153 -10.24 -2.29 15.73
N LEU A 154 -9.82 -3.42 16.27
CA LEU A 154 -9.17 -4.47 15.50
C LEU A 154 -10.11 -5.11 14.46
N TYR A 155 -11.36 -5.35 14.83
CA TYR A 155 -12.35 -5.92 13.92
C TYR A 155 -12.74 -4.95 12.82
N GLU A 156 -12.94 -3.69 13.17
CA GLU A 156 -13.27 -2.63 12.22
C GLU A 156 -12.13 -2.41 11.23
N GLN A 157 -10.89 -2.39 11.70
CA GLN A 157 -9.70 -2.34 10.84
C GLN A 157 -9.67 -3.49 9.84
N LYS A 158 -9.91 -4.72 10.28
CA LYS A 158 -9.94 -5.89 9.39
C LYS A 158 -11.04 -5.79 8.33
N LEU A 159 -12.22 -5.34 8.70
CA LEU A 159 -13.35 -5.17 7.76
C LEU A 159 -13.05 -4.08 6.73
N LEU A 160 -12.44 -2.97 7.13
CA LEU A 160 -12.04 -1.91 6.21
C LEU A 160 -10.94 -2.37 5.26
N LEU A 161 -9.95 -3.10 5.72
CA LEU A 161 -8.91 -3.68 4.88
C LEU A 161 -9.47 -4.69 3.89
N LEU A 162 -10.44 -5.49 4.31
CA LEU A 162 -11.13 -6.42 3.43
C LEU A 162 -11.91 -5.68 2.35
N ALA A 163 -12.69 -4.66 2.73
CA ALA A 163 -13.44 -3.84 1.79
C ALA A 163 -12.52 -3.12 0.78
N LEU A 164 -11.41 -2.56 1.26
CA LEU A 164 -10.38 -1.95 0.42
C LEU A 164 -9.80 -2.96 -0.58
N THR A 165 -9.49 -4.17 -0.13
CA THR A 165 -8.95 -5.23 -0.98
C THR A 165 -9.91 -5.59 -2.11
N TYR A 166 -11.20 -5.76 -1.80
CA TYR A 166 -12.23 -5.98 -2.82
C TYR A 166 -12.35 -4.80 -3.80
N ARG A 167 -12.23 -3.58 -3.31
CA ARG A 167 -12.26 -2.38 -4.18
C ARG A 167 -11.07 -2.36 -5.13
N ILE A 168 -9.87 -2.63 -4.65
CA ILE A 168 -8.67 -2.72 -5.48
C ILE A 168 -8.83 -3.80 -6.55
N CYS A 169 -9.32 -4.98 -6.18
CA CYS A 169 -9.61 -6.05 -7.15
C CYS A 169 -10.63 -5.62 -8.21
N SER A 170 -11.66 -4.89 -7.82
CA SER A 170 -12.68 -4.38 -8.73
C SER A 170 -12.09 -3.38 -9.74
N ILE A 171 -11.25 -2.46 -9.27
CA ILE A 171 -10.52 -1.50 -10.12
C ILE A 171 -9.63 -2.25 -11.12
N TYR A 172 -8.89 -3.22 -10.64
CA TYR A 172 -7.98 -4.02 -11.44
C TYR A 172 -8.72 -4.78 -12.55
N ASN A 173 -9.85 -5.39 -12.22
CA ASN A 173 -10.66 -6.14 -13.18
C ASN A 173 -11.26 -5.27 -14.30
N ARG A 174 -11.52 -4.00 -14.03
CA ARG A 174 -12.05 -3.06 -15.05
C ARG A 174 -11.01 -2.66 -16.11
N LYS A 175 -9.71 -2.78 -15.78
CA LYS A 175 -8.61 -2.36 -16.67
C LYS A 175 -8.10 -3.48 -17.59
N LEU A 176 -8.70 -4.61 -17.50
CA LEU A 176 -8.40 -5.77 -18.32
C LEU A 176 -9.44 -5.93 -19.42
#